data_c3c6ae37c14eb4211fa3353a79d82e7b
#
_entry.id   c3c6ae37c14eb4211fa3353a79d82e7b
#
_cell.length_a   1.000
_cell.length_b   1.000
_cell.length_c   1.000
_cell.angle_alpha   90.00
_cell.angle_beta   90.00
_cell.angle_gamma   90.00
#
_symmetry.space_group_name_H-M   'P 1'
#
loop_
_entity.id
_entity.type
_entity.pdbx_description
1 polymer ?
#
loop_
_entity_poly.entity_id
_entity_poly.type
_entity_poly.pdbx_seq_one_letter_code
_entity_poly.pdbx_strand_id
1 'polypeptide(L)'
;MHGPTFMGNPLASAVTAASLAIISHGQWHDDVTRIADVMSRELASLRNVPGVIDVRVFGAIAAVQVDTPIVMRRATRTTVENGVWLRPFRDLVYAMPPYICTNDDLEAMAAGMRAVVIDQLDAAQDNTDYRKES
;
A
#
# COMPACT_ATOMS: atom_id res chain seq x y z
N MET A 1 36.51 9.71 -15.41
CA MET A 1 35.69 10.37 -14.37
C MET A 1 34.81 11.40 -15.08
N HIS A 2 33.52 11.31 -15.03
CA HIS A 2 32.59 12.29 -15.60
C HIS A 2 31.46 12.55 -14.61
N GLY A 3 30.99 13.79 -14.55
CA GLY A 3 29.84 14.18 -13.74
C GLY A 3 28.52 14.02 -14.50
N PRO A 4 27.37 14.00 -13.81
CA PRO A 4 26.08 14.04 -14.45
C PRO A 4 25.91 15.29 -15.31
N THR A 5 25.32 15.16 -16.49
CA THR A 5 25.12 16.26 -17.45
C THR A 5 24.36 17.46 -16.85
N PHE A 6 23.47 17.21 -15.89
CA PHE A 6 22.64 18.24 -15.25
C PHE A 6 23.17 18.69 -13.87
N MET A 7 24.39 18.34 -13.52
CA MET A 7 25.01 18.79 -12.26
C MET A 7 25.06 20.32 -12.20
N GLY A 8 24.63 20.89 -11.07
CA GLY A 8 24.58 22.34 -10.88
C GLY A 8 23.45 23.06 -11.61
N ASN A 9 22.46 22.33 -12.12
CA ASN A 9 21.28 22.95 -12.74
C ASN A 9 20.54 23.85 -11.72
N PRO A 10 20.39 25.17 -11.97
CA PRO A 10 19.80 26.08 -10.99
C PRO A 10 18.36 25.73 -10.60
N LEU A 11 17.55 25.26 -11.55
CA LEU A 11 16.16 24.85 -11.28
C LEU A 11 16.12 23.63 -10.37
N ALA A 12 16.91 22.60 -10.67
CA ALA A 12 17.00 21.41 -9.83
C ALA A 12 17.52 21.74 -8.42
N SER A 13 18.47 22.65 -8.31
CA SER A 13 19.00 23.12 -7.02
C SER A 13 17.95 23.87 -6.21
N ALA A 14 17.17 24.74 -6.85
CA ALA A 14 16.07 25.48 -6.21
C ALA A 14 14.95 24.51 -5.70
N VAL A 15 14.55 23.53 -6.52
CA VAL A 15 13.58 22.50 -6.13
C VAL A 15 14.12 21.67 -4.95
N THR A 16 15.40 21.29 -4.99
CA THR A 16 16.04 20.55 -3.90
C THR A 16 16.04 21.37 -2.60
N ALA A 17 16.39 22.65 -2.66
CA ALA A 17 16.37 23.53 -1.49
C ALA A 17 14.96 23.66 -0.90
N ALA A 18 13.94 23.83 -1.74
CA ALA A 18 12.54 23.89 -1.29
C ALA A 18 12.09 22.56 -0.65
N SER A 19 12.44 21.41 -1.23
CA SER A 19 12.14 20.10 -0.67
C SER A 19 12.83 19.88 0.68
N LEU A 20 14.09 20.25 0.80
CA LEU A 20 14.85 20.15 2.06
C LEU A 20 14.26 21.07 3.15
N ALA A 21 13.77 22.26 2.78
CA ALA A 21 13.08 23.14 3.72
C ALA A 21 11.83 22.49 4.29
N ILE A 22 11.00 21.84 3.46
CA ILE A 22 9.82 21.08 3.90
C ILE A 22 10.22 19.96 4.87
N ILE A 23 11.24 19.17 4.51
CA ILE A 23 11.72 18.05 5.33
C ILE A 23 12.26 18.55 6.68
N SER A 24 13.00 19.67 6.69
CA SER A 24 13.60 20.23 7.93
C SER A 24 12.57 20.77 8.93
N HIS A 25 11.32 21.04 8.52
CA HIS A 25 10.25 21.38 9.46
C HIS A 25 9.85 20.20 10.37
N GLY A 26 10.21 18.96 10.01
CA GLY A 26 10.01 17.80 10.87
C GLY A 26 8.58 17.25 10.95
N GLN A 27 7.59 17.92 10.35
CA GLN A 27 6.18 17.51 10.40
C GLN A 27 5.96 16.08 9.90
N TRP A 28 6.79 15.60 8.99
CA TRP A 28 6.70 14.25 8.45
C TRP A 28 6.84 13.15 9.51
N HIS A 29 7.47 13.40 10.67
CA HIS A 29 7.56 12.44 11.77
C HIS A 29 6.17 12.13 12.34
N ASP A 30 5.39 13.18 12.61
CA ASP A 30 4.04 13.04 13.13
C ASP A 30 3.11 12.40 12.09
N ASP A 31 3.25 12.79 10.83
CA ASP A 31 2.48 12.23 9.72
C ASP A 31 2.75 10.74 9.53
N VAL A 32 4.02 10.31 9.56
CA VAL A 32 4.39 8.90 9.45
C VAL A 32 3.84 8.08 10.62
N THR A 33 3.91 8.63 11.84
CA THR A 33 3.36 7.97 13.03
C THR A 33 1.85 7.81 12.91
N ARG A 34 1.14 8.89 12.56
CA ARG A 34 -0.32 8.87 12.33
C ARG A 34 -0.73 7.86 11.26
N ILE A 35 -0.01 7.82 10.14
CA ILE A 35 -0.27 6.85 9.06
C ILE A 35 -0.08 5.42 9.58
N ALA A 36 1.00 5.16 10.30
CA ALA A 36 1.28 3.84 10.87
C ALA A 36 0.16 3.39 11.82
N ASP A 37 -0.30 4.28 12.69
CA ASP A 37 -1.35 3.99 13.68
C ASP A 37 -2.69 3.68 13.01
N VAL A 38 -3.10 4.52 12.03
CA VAL A 38 -4.35 4.31 11.30
C VAL A 38 -4.30 3.00 10.51
N MET A 39 -3.25 2.77 9.71
CA MET A 39 -3.13 1.57 8.89
C MET A 39 -3.03 0.30 9.76
N SER A 40 -2.34 0.35 10.89
CA SER A 40 -2.25 -0.78 11.82
C SER A 40 -3.60 -1.13 12.42
N ARG A 41 -4.38 -0.15 12.82
CA ARG A 41 -5.74 -0.33 13.37
C ARG A 41 -6.67 -0.91 12.32
N GLU A 42 -6.69 -0.31 11.13
CA GLU A 42 -7.62 -0.66 10.06
C GLU A 42 -7.35 -2.05 9.45
N LEU A 43 -6.10 -2.48 9.41
CA LEU A 43 -5.71 -3.77 8.84
C LEU A 43 -5.63 -4.89 9.89
N ALA A 44 -5.80 -4.59 11.18
CA ALA A 44 -5.62 -5.57 12.27
C ALA A 44 -6.49 -6.82 12.11
N SER A 45 -7.74 -6.66 11.65
CA SER A 45 -8.69 -7.76 11.46
C SER A 45 -8.21 -8.80 10.44
N LEU A 46 -7.40 -8.41 9.47
CA LEU A 46 -6.87 -9.32 8.45
C LEU A 46 -5.91 -10.37 9.02
N ARG A 47 -5.29 -10.13 10.18
CA ARG A 47 -4.38 -11.10 10.81
C ARG A 47 -5.03 -12.45 11.14
N ASN A 48 -6.35 -12.45 11.29
CA ASN A 48 -7.12 -13.65 11.64
C ASN A 48 -7.85 -14.26 10.44
N VAL A 49 -7.62 -13.74 9.23
CA VAL A 49 -8.27 -14.25 8.02
C VAL A 49 -7.47 -15.44 7.49
N PRO A 50 -8.08 -16.61 7.30
CA PRO A 50 -7.41 -17.76 6.69
C PRO A 50 -6.87 -17.39 5.30
N GLY A 51 -5.61 -17.77 5.02
CA GLY A 51 -4.92 -17.43 3.78
C GLY A 51 -4.11 -16.12 3.87
N VAL A 52 -4.27 -15.33 4.93
CA VAL A 52 -3.36 -14.21 5.22
C VAL A 52 -2.16 -14.74 6.00
N ILE A 53 -0.96 -14.55 5.45
CA ILE A 53 0.30 -14.98 6.06
C ILE A 53 0.80 -13.95 7.06
N ASP A 54 0.74 -12.65 6.67
CA ASP A 54 1.26 -11.58 7.52
C ASP A 54 0.63 -10.23 7.19
N VAL A 55 0.53 -9.37 8.20
CA VAL A 55 0.10 -7.96 8.10
C VAL A 55 1.16 -7.09 8.75
N ARG A 56 1.85 -6.31 7.94
CA ARG A 56 2.97 -5.46 8.36
C ARG A 56 2.66 -3.99 8.11
N VAL A 57 2.99 -3.17 9.08
CA VAL A 57 3.01 -1.71 8.92
C VAL A 57 4.36 -1.21 9.44
N PHE A 58 5.06 -0.47 8.60
CA PHE A 58 6.32 0.15 8.94
C PHE A 58 6.34 1.60 8.45
N GLY A 59 6.20 2.54 9.36
CA GLY A 59 6.03 3.95 9.03
C GLY A 59 4.83 4.15 8.08
N ALA A 60 5.03 4.83 6.96
CA ALA A 60 4.01 5.09 5.96
C ALA A 60 3.87 3.95 4.91
N ILE A 61 4.23 2.73 5.26
CA ILE A 61 4.10 1.55 4.38
C ILE A 61 3.26 0.50 5.09
N ALA A 62 2.20 0.05 4.45
CA ALA A 62 1.39 -1.08 4.91
C ALA A 62 1.41 -2.20 3.86
N ALA A 63 1.56 -3.45 4.29
CA ALA A 63 1.55 -4.61 3.42
C ALA A 63 0.82 -5.79 4.06
N VAL A 64 0.01 -6.45 3.26
CA VAL A 64 -0.68 -7.71 3.60
C VAL A 64 -0.16 -8.79 2.66
N GLN A 65 0.36 -9.87 3.22
CA GLN A 65 0.83 -11.03 2.48
C GLN A 65 -0.20 -12.15 2.54
N VAL A 66 -0.52 -12.72 1.39
CA VAL A 66 -1.44 -13.85 1.26
C VAL A 66 -0.69 -15.11 0.79
N ASP A 67 -1.28 -16.28 0.99
CA ASP A 67 -0.69 -17.57 0.65
C ASP A 67 -0.77 -17.94 -0.84
N THR A 68 -1.44 -17.10 -1.64
CA THR A 68 -1.64 -17.29 -3.08
C THR A 68 -1.14 -16.09 -3.88
N PRO A 69 -0.67 -16.31 -5.12
CA PRO A 69 -0.32 -15.20 -6.02
C PRO A 69 -1.54 -14.33 -6.33
N ILE A 70 -1.35 -13.00 -6.27
CA ILE A 70 -2.39 -12.03 -6.60
C ILE A 70 -2.71 -12.07 -8.11
N VAL A 71 -3.98 -12.23 -8.45
CA VAL A 71 -4.47 -12.10 -9.82
C VAL A 71 -4.65 -10.62 -10.15
N MET A 72 -3.65 -10.01 -10.79
CA MET A 72 -3.56 -8.56 -11.02
C MET A 72 -4.82 -7.95 -11.64
N ARG A 73 -5.41 -8.61 -12.65
CA ARG A 73 -6.62 -8.14 -13.33
C ARG A 73 -7.80 -8.02 -12.37
N ARG A 74 -7.94 -8.97 -11.46
CA ARG A 74 -8.99 -8.99 -10.44
C ARG A 74 -8.73 -7.91 -9.39
N ALA A 75 -7.52 -7.87 -8.85
CA ALA A 75 -7.10 -6.85 -7.89
C ALA A 75 -7.30 -5.42 -8.40
N THR A 76 -6.90 -5.14 -9.66
CA THR A 76 -7.10 -3.82 -10.27
C THR A 76 -8.58 -3.44 -10.34
N ARG A 77 -9.45 -4.37 -10.72
CA ARG A 77 -10.91 -4.12 -10.74
C ARG A 77 -11.42 -3.78 -9.34
N THR A 78 -11.09 -4.62 -8.36
CA THR A 78 -11.55 -4.44 -6.97
C THR A 78 -11.04 -3.13 -6.36
N THR A 79 -9.80 -2.72 -6.66
CA THR A 79 -9.29 -1.43 -6.17
C THR A 79 -10.08 -0.26 -6.75
N VAL A 80 -10.35 -0.26 -8.06
CA VAL A 80 -11.12 0.80 -8.72
C VAL A 80 -12.56 0.88 -8.22
N GLU A 81 -13.21 -0.27 -8.05
CA GLU A 81 -14.58 -0.35 -7.50
C GLU A 81 -14.66 0.20 -6.05
N ASN A 82 -13.55 0.13 -5.30
CA ASN A 82 -13.46 0.70 -3.95
C ASN A 82 -12.88 2.14 -3.93
N GLY A 83 -12.75 2.79 -5.09
CA GLY A 83 -12.31 4.19 -5.19
C GLY A 83 -10.84 4.44 -4.84
N VAL A 84 -10.00 3.40 -4.85
CA VAL A 84 -8.58 3.49 -4.53
C VAL A 84 -7.72 2.92 -5.66
N TRP A 85 -6.43 3.27 -5.66
CA TRP A 85 -5.45 2.70 -6.58
C TRP A 85 -4.33 2.02 -5.81
N LEU A 86 -4.26 0.68 -5.91
CA LEU A 86 -3.20 -0.13 -5.32
C LEU A 86 -2.41 -0.84 -6.41
N ARG A 87 -1.17 -1.19 -6.10
CA ARG A 87 -0.29 -1.97 -6.98
C ARG A 87 0.18 -3.24 -6.26
N PRO A 88 -0.62 -4.30 -6.25
CA PRO A 88 -0.19 -5.57 -5.70
C PRO A 88 1.07 -6.09 -6.38
N PHE A 89 1.89 -6.83 -5.64
CA PHE A 89 3.12 -7.42 -6.17
C PHE A 89 3.26 -8.86 -5.66
N ARG A 90 3.24 -9.82 -6.58
CA ARG A 90 3.33 -11.26 -6.29
C ARG A 90 2.20 -11.72 -5.36
N ASP A 91 2.47 -11.92 -4.09
CA ASP A 91 1.57 -12.35 -3.02
C ASP A 91 1.29 -11.21 -2.00
N LEU A 92 1.66 -9.98 -2.35
CA LEU A 92 1.54 -8.80 -1.48
C LEU A 92 0.51 -7.81 -2.01
N VAL A 93 -0.40 -7.39 -1.14
CA VAL A 93 -1.21 -6.17 -1.31
C VAL A 93 -0.59 -5.10 -0.43
N TYR A 94 -0.09 -4.01 -1.01
CA TYR A 94 0.59 -2.96 -0.24
C TYR A 94 0.14 -1.56 -0.64
N ALA A 95 0.33 -0.62 0.28
CA ALA A 95 0.07 0.80 0.10
C ALA A 95 1.21 1.64 0.69
N MET A 96 1.49 2.76 0.03
CA MET A 96 2.44 3.79 0.45
C MET A 96 1.77 5.16 0.29
N PRO A 97 0.89 5.54 1.23
CA PRO A 97 0.18 6.81 1.14
C PRO A 97 1.13 8.00 1.23
N PRO A 98 0.87 9.09 0.48
CA PRO A 98 1.52 10.37 0.72
C PRO A 98 1.28 10.86 2.15
N TYR A 99 2.24 11.61 2.72
CA TYR A 99 2.14 12.12 4.10
C TYR A 99 0.96 13.06 4.32
N ILE A 100 0.50 13.74 3.25
CA ILE A 100 -0.64 14.66 3.28
C ILE A 100 -2.01 13.97 3.31
N CYS A 101 -2.10 12.63 3.17
CA CYS A 101 -3.36 11.91 3.27
C CYS A 101 -4.04 12.18 4.61
N THR A 102 -5.34 12.43 4.57
CA THR A 102 -6.19 12.53 5.75
C THR A 102 -6.44 11.15 6.37
N ASN A 103 -7.00 11.10 7.56
CA ASN A 103 -7.41 9.82 8.15
C ASN A 103 -8.49 9.13 7.30
N ASP A 104 -9.44 9.88 6.75
CA ASP A 104 -10.49 9.34 5.88
C ASP A 104 -9.90 8.72 4.61
N ASP A 105 -8.86 9.34 4.01
CA ASP A 105 -8.14 8.76 2.87
C ASP A 105 -7.45 7.45 3.25
N LEU A 106 -6.83 7.39 4.44
CA LEU A 106 -6.15 6.19 4.93
C LEU A 106 -7.14 5.06 5.24
N GLU A 107 -8.29 5.38 5.81
CA GLU A 107 -9.37 4.43 6.09
C GLU A 107 -9.96 3.88 4.79
N ALA A 108 -10.20 4.74 3.80
CA ALA A 108 -10.63 4.32 2.47
C ALA A 108 -9.59 3.42 1.79
N MET A 109 -8.31 3.78 1.87
CA MET A 109 -7.21 2.97 1.34
C MET A 109 -7.12 1.60 2.01
N ALA A 110 -7.23 1.54 3.33
CA ALA A 110 -7.24 0.29 4.09
C ALA A 110 -8.46 -0.57 3.76
N ALA A 111 -9.63 0.05 3.57
CA ALA A 111 -10.84 -0.64 3.11
C ALA A 111 -10.63 -1.28 1.73
N GLY A 112 -10.02 -0.55 0.79
CA GLY A 112 -9.66 -1.09 -0.52
C GLY A 112 -8.64 -2.24 -0.44
N MET A 113 -7.65 -2.14 0.44
CA MET A 113 -6.71 -3.25 0.69
C MET A 113 -7.42 -4.49 1.22
N ARG A 114 -8.33 -4.33 2.20
CA ARG A 114 -9.15 -5.44 2.74
C ARG A 114 -9.98 -6.09 1.64
N ALA A 115 -10.66 -5.28 0.83
CA ALA A 115 -11.50 -5.78 -0.27
C ALA A 115 -10.69 -6.62 -1.26
N VAL A 116 -9.49 -6.16 -1.64
CA VAL A 116 -8.61 -6.92 -2.54
C VAL A 116 -8.18 -8.24 -1.92
N VAL A 117 -7.75 -8.21 -0.65
CA VAL A 117 -7.29 -9.43 0.05
C VAL A 117 -8.41 -10.47 0.09
N ILE A 118 -9.60 -10.09 0.53
CA ILE A 118 -10.74 -11.01 0.64
C ILE A 118 -11.13 -11.54 -0.75
N ASP A 119 -11.27 -10.65 -1.74
CA ASP A 119 -11.60 -11.05 -3.12
C ASP A 119 -10.61 -12.05 -3.71
N GLN A 120 -9.30 -11.92 -3.42
CA GLN A 120 -8.28 -12.87 -3.90
C GLN A 120 -8.38 -14.23 -3.19
N LEU A 121 -8.61 -14.25 -1.90
CA LEU A 121 -8.72 -15.47 -1.11
C LEU A 121 -9.99 -16.27 -1.48
N ASP A 122 -11.13 -15.61 -1.66
CA ASP A 122 -12.38 -16.23 -2.12
C ASP A 122 -12.19 -16.90 -3.47
N ALA A 123 -11.54 -16.22 -4.42
CA ALA A 123 -11.26 -16.80 -5.74
C ALA A 123 -10.33 -18.01 -5.70
N ALA A 124 -9.39 -18.04 -4.76
CA ALA A 124 -8.49 -19.17 -4.60
C ALA A 124 -9.22 -20.39 -4.04
N GLN A 125 -10.16 -20.18 -3.13
CA GLN A 125 -11.02 -21.24 -2.56
C GLN A 125 -11.93 -21.85 -3.62
N ASP A 126 -12.66 -21.04 -4.38
CA ASP A 126 -13.56 -21.49 -5.46
C ASP A 126 -12.81 -22.37 -6.49
N ASN A 127 -11.58 -21.98 -6.85
CA ASN A 127 -10.76 -22.74 -7.82
C ASN A 127 -10.24 -24.06 -7.23
N THR A 128 -10.09 -24.15 -5.93
CA THR A 128 -9.64 -25.36 -5.22
C THR A 128 -10.77 -26.38 -5.12
N ASP A 129 -11.99 -25.93 -4.86
CA ASP A 129 -13.16 -26.82 -4.73
C ASP A 129 -13.59 -27.38 -6.08
N TYR A 130 -13.55 -26.56 -7.15
CA TYR A 130 -13.79 -27.05 -8.51
C TYR A 130 -12.83 -28.17 -8.95
N ARG A 131 -11.55 -28.13 -8.51
CA ARG A 131 -10.57 -29.17 -8.82
C ARG A 131 -10.73 -30.47 -8.04
N LYS A 132 -11.44 -30.45 -6.92
CA LYS A 132 -11.72 -31.66 -6.10
C LYS A 132 -12.94 -32.43 -6.60
N GLU A 133 -13.82 -31.78 -7.33
CA GLU A 133 -15.05 -32.38 -7.88
C GLU A 133 -14.88 -32.91 -9.33
N SER A 134 -13.72 -32.69 -9.95
CA SER A 134 -13.36 -33.16 -11.32
C SER A 134 -12.45 -34.35 -11.29
#